data_404f13802c418a92f67d36440f5b911e
#
_entry.id   404f13802c418a92f67d36440f5b911e
#
_cell.length_a   1.000
_cell.length_b   1.000
_cell.length_c   1.000
_cell.angle_alpha   90.00
_cell.angle_beta   90.00
_cell.angle_gamma   90.00
#
_symmetry.space_group_name_H-M   'P 1'
#
loop_
_entity.id
_entity.type
_entity.pdbx_description
1 polymer ?
#
loop_
_entity_poly.entity_id
_entity_poly.type
_entity_poly.pdbx_seq_one_letter_code
_entity_poly.pdbx_strand_id
1 'polypeptide(L)'
;MADKKISALTELTTPADGDKIPIVDVSDTTQAASGTTKFIQKSNLITSSGGGVWTELESVTLSGQNYVDFTGDGGVTYDGFKDTNFSAFQIVVERVKSSTANNLLIRVLDNGTLIQTGYRNYARHLWSNNAEQNSSGSNDGQGYFSQKNGGITASEIGFNGVMTIPRFADAINACGWFDGIAENANLSFRVIAGWMHDGASYTDIQGVRVFSGSGNLASGNLKLLGLAA
;
A
#
# COMPACT_ATOMS: atom_id res chain seq x y z
N MET A 1 -50.89 15.33 7.73
CA MET A 1 -50.09 14.10 7.68
C MET A 1 -49.86 13.64 9.10
N ALA A 2 -50.03 12.37 9.41
CA ALA A 2 -49.72 11.87 10.75
C ALA A 2 -48.20 11.75 10.87
N ASP A 3 -47.64 12.27 11.97
CA ASP A 3 -46.22 12.17 12.27
C ASP A 3 -45.85 10.69 12.51
N LYS A 4 -44.91 10.18 11.75
CA LYS A 4 -44.36 8.83 11.97
C LYS A 4 -43.17 8.90 12.92
N LYS A 5 -43.14 8.01 13.89
CA LYS A 5 -41.95 7.81 14.73
C LYS A 5 -40.77 7.38 13.85
N ILE A 6 -39.56 7.82 14.17
CA ILE A 6 -38.33 7.45 13.43
C ILE A 6 -38.19 5.93 13.30
N SER A 7 -38.57 5.18 14.35
CA SER A 7 -38.55 3.69 14.36
C SER A 7 -39.59 3.03 13.43
N ALA A 8 -40.51 3.81 12.85
CA ALA A 8 -41.53 3.32 11.92
C ALA A 8 -41.25 3.72 10.46
N LEU A 9 -40.06 4.29 10.19
CA LEU A 9 -39.58 4.57 8.83
C LEU A 9 -38.98 3.30 8.23
N THR A 10 -39.13 3.17 6.91
CA THR A 10 -38.46 2.09 6.16
C THR A 10 -36.98 2.36 6.13
N GLU A 11 -36.18 1.34 6.43
CA GLU A 11 -34.73 1.41 6.35
C GLU A 11 -34.28 1.71 4.91
N LEU A 12 -33.37 2.67 4.75
CA LEU A 12 -32.70 2.97 3.49
C LEU A 12 -31.38 2.23 3.46
N THR A 13 -31.33 1.08 2.79
CA THR A 13 -30.15 0.18 2.76
C THR A 13 -29.08 0.64 1.76
N THR A 14 -29.46 1.46 0.77
CA THR A 14 -28.53 1.96 -0.27
C THR A 14 -28.73 3.47 -0.46
N PRO A 15 -28.18 4.31 0.44
CA PRO A 15 -28.34 5.76 0.32
C PRO A 15 -27.54 6.29 -0.88
N ALA A 16 -28.15 7.19 -1.65
CA ALA A 16 -27.48 7.94 -2.71
C ALA A 16 -26.61 9.07 -2.13
N ASP A 17 -25.62 9.55 -2.89
CA ASP A 17 -24.69 10.59 -2.41
C ASP A 17 -25.38 11.94 -2.10
N GLY A 18 -26.50 12.21 -2.75
CA GLY A 18 -27.32 13.40 -2.50
C GLY A 18 -28.30 13.28 -1.34
N ASP A 19 -28.43 12.11 -0.70
CA ASP A 19 -29.34 11.92 0.41
C ASP A 19 -28.92 12.77 1.63
N LYS A 20 -29.93 13.32 2.31
CA LYS A 20 -29.75 14.30 3.38
C LYS A 20 -30.02 13.64 4.72
N ILE A 21 -29.08 13.81 5.63
CA ILE A 21 -29.17 13.33 7.01
C ILE A 21 -29.38 14.56 7.93
N PRO A 22 -30.45 14.61 8.74
CA PRO A 22 -30.63 15.70 9.70
C PRO A 22 -29.61 15.57 10.82
N ILE A 23 -29.01 16.71 11.19
CA ILE A 23 -28.06 16.83 12.31
C ILE A 23 -28.42 18.04 13.16
N VAL A 24 -27.91 18.07 14.40
CA VAL A 24 -27.92 19.26 15.23
C VAL A 24 -26.50 19.83 15.25
N ASP A 25 -26.33 21.03 14.70
CA ASP A 25 -25.10 21.79 14.78
C ASP A 25 -25.04 22.54 16.08
N VAL A 26 -24.33 22.01 17.07
CA VAL A 26 -24.24 22.58 18.42
C VAL A 26 -23.35 23.82 18.48
N SER A 27 -22.57 24.10 17.44
CA SER A 27 -21.77 25.33 17.33
C SER A 27 -22.58 26.52 16.82
N ASP A 28 -23.70 26.27 16.13
CA ASP A 28 -24.63 27.28 15.67
C ASP A 28 -25.85 27.37 16.62
N THR A 29 -25.86 28.36 17.47
CA THR A 29 -26.92 28.58 18.47
C THR A 29 -27.97 29.62 18.02
N THR A 30 -28.08 29.91 16.74
CA THR A 30 -29.00 30.95 16.22
C THR A 30 -30.48 30.63 16.40
N GLN A 31 -30.87 29.35 16.47
CA GLN A 31 -32.26 28.92 16.70
C GLN A 31 -32.55 28.53 18.15
N ALA A 32 -31.58 27.89 18.82
CA ALA A 32 -31.70 27.46 20.21
C ALA A 32 -30.32 27.32 20.85
N ALA A 33 -30.25 27.46 22.18
CA ALA A 33 -29.01 27.26 22.94
C ALA A 33 -28.43 25.82 22.80
N SER A 34 -29.27 24.83 22.45
CA SER A 34 -28.88 23.44 22.23
C SER A 34 -28.34 23.18 20.82
N GLY A 35 -28.32 24.18 19.93
CA GLY A 35 -27.86 24.08 18.55
C GLY A 35 -28.97 24.31 17.51
N THR A 36 -28.56 24.38 16.26
CA THR A 36 -29.44 24.61 15.11
C THR A 36 -29.62 23.32 14.31
N THR A 37 -30.85 22.95 13.95
CA THR A 37 -31.11 21.78 13.10
C THR A 37 -30.70 22.10 11.66
N LYS A 38 -29.80 21.28 11.13
CA LYS A 38 -29.30 21.34 9.74
C LYS A 38 -29.41 19.96 9.10
N PHE A 39 -28.96 19.85 7.89
CA PHE A 39 -28.73 18.54 7.25
C PHE A 39 -27.34 18.48 6.65
N ILE A 40 -26.79 17.29 6.59
CA ILE A 40 -25.56 16.97 5.86
C ILE A 40 -25.90 16.00 4.72
N GLN A 41 -25.29 16.16 3.57
CA GLN A 41 -25.37 15.16 2.52
C GLN A 41 -24.47 13.98 2.84
N LYS A 42 -24.86 12.76 2.43
CA LYS A 42 -24.04 11.54 2.62
C LYS A 42 -22.61 11.72 2.08
N SER A 43 -22.45 12.33 0.90
CA SER A 43 -21.13 12.63 0.32
C SER A 43 -20.22 13.44 1.24
N ASN A 44 -20.79 14.35 2.04
CA ASN A 44 -20.01 15.19 2.98
C ASN A 44 -19.75 14.49 4.32
N LEU A 45 -20.49 13.44 4.64
CA LEU A 45 -20.28 12.67 5.87
C LEU A 45 -19.01 11.82 5.80
N ILE A 46 -18.62 11.41 4.60
CA ILE A 46 -17.49 10.51 4.36
C ILE A 46 -16.20 11.29 4.09
N THR A 47 -16.31 12.54 3.60
CA THR A 47 -15.15 13.37 3.23
C THR A 47 -14.40 13.98 4.43
N SER A 48 -14.98 13.98 5.62
CA SER A 48 -14.34 14.58 6.82
C SER A 48 -13.82 13.57 7.83
N SER A 49 -13.84 12.28 7.54
CA SER A 49 -13.12 11.29 8.34
C SER A 49 -11.63 11.35 7.99
N GLY A 50 -10.92 12.36 8.47
CA GLY A 50 -9.46 12.36 8.52
C GLY A 50 -8.98 11.22 9.42
N GLY A 51 -9.00 10.03 8.92
CA GLY A 51 -8.63 8.84 9.64
C GLY A 51 -8.46 7.66 8.69
N GLY A 52 -7.28 7.55 8.10
CA GLY A 52 -6.69 6.27 7.80
C GLY A 52 -7.45 5.28 6.91
N VAL A 53 -8.25 5.73 5.95
CA VAL A 53 -8.84 4.80 4.97
C VAL A 53 -7.82 4.52 3.86
N TRP A 54 -7.49 3.25 3.70
CA TRP A 54 -6.71 2.79 2.55
C TRP A 54 -7.58 2.80 1.29
N THR A 55 -7.14 3.53 0.28
CA THR A 55 -7.82 3.61 -1.03
C THR A 55 -6.97 2.89 -2.07
N GLU A 56 -7.57 2.03 -2.89
CA GLU A 56 -6.89 1.40 -4.02
C GLU A 56 -6.61 2.47 -5.08
N LEU A 57 -5.33 2.63 -5.43
CA LEU A 57 -4.85 3.59 -6.43
C LEU A 57 -4.58 2.89 -7.77
N GLU A 58 -3.93 1.74 -7.71
CA GLU A 58 -3.61 0.91 -8.87
C GLU A 58 -3.77 -0.57 -8.56
N SER A 59 -4.12 -1.37 -9.56
CA SER A 59 -4.19 -2.83 -9.48
C SER A 59 -3.67 -3.46 -10.77
N VAL A 60 -2.75 -4.41 -10.64
CA VAL A 60 -2.12 -5.10 -11.78
C VAL A 60 -2.23 -6.61 -11.60
N THR A 61 -2.91 -7.26 -12.55
CA THR A 61 -2.87 -8.72 -12.68
C THR A 61 -1.65 -9.13 -13.49
N LEU A 62 -0.84 -10.00 -12.91
CA LEU A 62 0.43 -10.45 -13.49
C LEU A 62 0.20 -11.60 -14.50
N SER A 63 0.88 -11.52 -15.63
CA SER A 63 0.78 -12.50 -16.74
C SER A 63 2.11 -12.68 -17.49
N GLY A 64 3.23 -12.61 -16.78
CA GLY A 64 4.57 -12.79 -17.35
C GLY A 64 5.34 -11.50 -17.59
N GLN A 65 4.97 -10.39 -16.96
CA GLN A 65 5.68 -9.12 -17.05
C GLN A 65 7.07 -9.21 -16.38
N ASN A 66 8.04 -8.49 -16.93
CA ASN A 66 9.36 -8.37 -16.31
C ASN A 66 9.31 -7.58 -14.99
N TYR A 67 8.43 -6.60 -14.91
CA TYR A 67 8.27 -5.70 -13.75
C TYR A 67 6.90 -5.03 -13.76
N VAL A 68 6.57 -4.38 -12.65
CA VAL A 68 5.45 -3.44 -12.49
C VAL A 68 6.01 -2.15 -11.90
N ASP A 69 5.70 -1.03 -12.54
CA ASP A 69 5.99 0.31 -12.04
C ASP A 69 4.73 0.93 -11.44
N PHE A 70 4.83 1.41 -10.22
CA PHE A 70 3.83 2.25 -9.56
C PHE A 70 4.39 3.68 -9.53
N THR A 71 3.93 4.53 -10.43
CA THR A 71 4.53 5.88 -10.64
C THR A 71 3.52 7.02 -10.49
N GLY A 72 2.25 6.70 -10.31
CA GLY A 72 1.17 7.68 -10.40
C GLY A 72 0.79 8.00 -11.84
N ASP A 73 -0.30 8.72 -11.97
CA ASP A 73 -0.93 9.08 -13.24
C ASP A 73 -0.82 10.60 -13.55
N GLY A 74 0.21 11.25 -12.97
CA GLY A 74 0.44 12.69 -13.13
C GLY A 74 -0.55 13.56 -12.33
N GLY A 75 -1.04 13.05 -11.21
CA GLY A 75 -1.90 13.78 -10.28
C GLY A 75 -3.40 13.73 -10.60
N VAL A 76 -3.83 12.84 -11.51
CA VAL A 76 -5.28 12.56 -11.73
C VAL A 76 -5.84 11.79 -10.54
N THR A 77 -5.19 10.70 -10.13
CA THR A 77 -5.54 9.91 -8.94
C THR A 77 -4.53 10.15 -7.82
N TYR A 78 -3.24 10.11 -8.14
CA TYR A 78 -2.14 10.42 -7.20
C TYR A 78 -0.87 10.85 -7.96
N ASP A 79 -0.01 11.65 -7.30
CA ASP A 79 1.26 12.16 -7.85
C ASP A 79 2.44 11.37 -7.31
N GLY A 80 2.44 10.06 -7.52
CA GLY A 80 3.50 9.17 -7.04
C GLY A 80 3.59 9.11 -5.51
N PHE A 81 4.73 8.62 -5.01
CA PHE A 81 4.94 8.39 -3.57
C PHE A 81 5.28 9.66 -2.76
N LYS A 82 5.33 10.80 -3.40
CA LYS A 82 5.47 12.13 -2.79
C LYS A 82 4.14 12.83 -2.55
N ASP A 83 3.03 12.30 -3.07
CA ASP A 83 1.72 12.95 -3.03
C ASP A 83 1.30 13.30 -1.60
N THR A 84 1.01 14.57 -1.37
CA THR A 84 0.64 15.11 -0.05
C THR A 84 -0.75 14.72 0.40
N ASN A 85 -1.59 14.19 -0.50
CA ASN A 85 -2.91 13.66 -0.16
C ASN A 85 -2.82 12.33 0.61
N PHE A 86 -1.64 11.70 0.63
CA PHE A 86 -1.41 10.43 1.31
C PHE A 86 -0.30 10.54 2.36
N SER A 87 -0.48 9.89 3.48
CA SER A 87 0.52 9.79 4.55
C SER A 87 1.42 8.58 4.41
N ALA A 88 0.93 7.53 3.77
CA ALA A 88 1.67 6.29 3.49
C ALA A 88 1.06 5.54 2.31
N PHE A 89 1.81 4.59 1.78
CA PHE A 89 1.40 3.68 0.71
C PHE A 89 1.58 2.22 1.14
N GLN A 90 0.78 1.34 0.55
CA GLN A 90 0.95 -0.09 0.69
C GLN A 90 0.93 -0.77 -0.67
N ILE A 91 1.89 -1.66 -0.90
CA ILE A 91 1.83 -2.61 -2.02
C ILE A 91 1.34 -3.94 -1.46
N VAL A 92 0.11 -4.30 -1.80
CA VAL A 92 -0.47 -5.60 -1.47
C VAL A 92 -0.02 -6.60 -2.50
N VAL A 93 0.56 -7.70 -2.02
CA VAL A 93 1.12 -8.78 -2.82
C VAL A 93 0.21 -9.99 -2.65
N GLU A 94 -0.46 -10.41 -3.72
CA GLU A 94 -1.42 -11.53 -3.69
C GLU A 94 -0.97 -12.64 -4.64
N ARG A 95 -0.49 -13.74 -4.10
CA ARG A 95 -0.05 -14.93 -4.83
C ARG A 95 0.95 -14.65 -5.95
N VAL A 96 1.85 -13.70 -5.74
CA VAL A 96 2.84 -13.33 -6.75
C VAL A 96 3.87 -14.45 -6.90
N LYS A 97 4.00 -14.95 -8.12
CA LYS A 97 4.95 -15.98 -8.51
C LYS A 97 5.94 -15.45 -9.53
N SER A 98 7.18 -15.90 -9.42
CA SER A 98 8.18 -15.69 -10.45
C SER A 98 8.26 -16.93 -11.38
N SER A 99 8.59 -16.71 -12.64
CA SER A 99 8.81 -17.81 -13.62
C SER A 99 10.05 -18.63 -13.30
N THR A 100 10.95 -18.11 -12.49
CA THR A 100 12.15 -18.79 -11.97
C THR A 100 12.21 -18.62 -10.45
N ALA A 101 12.92 -19.54 -9.77
CA ALA A 101 13.15 -19.41 -8.33
C ALA A 101 13.96 -18.15 -8.01
N ASN A 102 13.31 -17.12 -7.51
CA ASN A 102 13.99 -15.87 -7.15
C ASN A 102 13.21 -15.02 -6.14
N ASN A 103 13.86 -13.94 -5.67
CA ASN A 103 13.30 -12.97 -4.76
C ASN A 103 12.38 -11.98 -5.48
N LEU A 104 11.37 -11.52 -4.79
CA LEU A 104 10.63 -10.33 -5.16
C LEU A 104 11.40 -9.11 -4.65
N LEU A 105 11.64 -8.16 -5.53
CA LEU A 105 12.54 -7.03 -5.36
C LEU A 105 11.82 -5.72 -5.61
N ILE A 106 12.37 -4.63 -5.05
CA ILE A 106 11.88 -3.27 -5.27
C ILE A 106 13.04 -2.31 -5.56
N ARG A 107 12.79 -1.36 -6.44
CA ARG A 107 13.67 -0.19 -6.69
C ARG A 107 12.87 1.09 -6.70
N VAL A 108 13.48 2.16 -6.28
CA VAL A 108 12.93 3.51 -6.35
C VAL A 108 13.13 4.09 -7.76
N LEU A 109 12.13 4.84 -8.22
CA LEU A 109 12.17 5.63 -9.44
C LEU A 109 12.28 7.10 -9.05
N ASP A 110 13.41 7.72 -9.39
CA ASP A 110 13.68 9.15 -9.20
C ASP A 110 13.77 9.84 -10.55
N ASN A 111 12.85 10.73 -10.85
CA ASN A 111 12.72 11.42 -12.13
C ASN A 111 12.83 10.46 -13.34
N GLY A 112 12.08 9.37 -13.29
CA GLY A 112 12.07 8.32 -14.33
C GLY A 112 13.32 7.43 -14.35
N THR A 113 14.30 7.65 -13.49
CA THR A 113 15.53 6.87 -13.41
C THR A 113 15.46 5.86 -12.28
N LEU A 114 15.79 4.60 -12.56
CA LEU A 114 15.91 3.57 -11.55
C LEU A 114 17.16 3.78 -10.69
N ILE A 115 16.98 3.87 -9.40
CA ILE A 115 18.08 3.86 -8.44
C ILE A 115 18.56 2.42 -8.26
N GLN A 116 19.84 2.17 -8.51
CA GLN A 116 20.42 0.82 -8.56
C GLN A 116 21.60 0.59 -7.60
N THR A 117 21.77 1.45 -6.59
CA THR A 117 22.83 1.34 -5.59
C THR A 117 22.35 1.90 -4.27
N GLY A 118 23.06 1.64 -3.19
CA GLY A 118 22.83 2.30 -1.90
C GLY A 118 21.71 1.72 -1.05
N TYR A 119 21.14 0.56 -1.39
CA TYR A 119 20.11 -0.06 -0.57
C TYR A 119 20.74 -0.80 0.60
N ARG A 120 20.12 -0.63 1.78
CA ARG A 120 20.35 -1.45 2.96
C ARG A 120 19.12 -2.31 3.19
N ASN A 121 19.32 -3.58 3.42
CA ASN A 121 18.27 -4.57 3.57
C ASN A 121 18.44 -5.34 4.88
N TYR A 122 17.29 -5.67 5.47
CA TYR A 122 17.21 -6.61 6.60
C TYR A 122 16.00 -7.52 6.38
N ALA A 123 16.16 -8.80 6.63
CA ALA A 123 15.04 -9.73 6.61
C ALA A 123 15.19 -10.77 7.73
N ARG A 124 14.06 -11.10 8.35
CA ARG A 124 13.88 -12.17 9.33
C ARG A 124 12.88 -13.18 8.79
N HIS A 125 13.27 -14.42 8.75
CA HIS A 125 12.44 -15.55 8.33
C HIS A 125 12.13 -16.45 9.51
N LEU A 126 10.85 -16.79 9.67
CA LEU A 126 10.38 -17.78 10.62
C LEU A 126 9.84 -18.97 9.83
N TRP A 127 10.59 -20.04 9.82
CA TRP A 127 10.26 -21.26 9.11
C TRP A 127 9.21 -22.09 9.83
N SER A 128 8.44 -22.89 9.09
CA SER A 128 7.42 -23.78 9.66
C SER A 128 7.99 -24.83 10.64
N ASN A 129 9.29 -25.09 10.58
CA ASN A 129 10.01 -25.98 11.51
C ASN A 129 10.59 -25.27 12.75
N ASN A 130 10.14 -24.05 13.06
CA ASN A 130 10.63 -23.18 14.13
C ASN A 130 12.08 -22.69 13.96
N ALA A 131 12.71 -22.90 12.82
CA ALA A 131 14.01 -22.31 12.54
C ALA A 131 13.84 -20.81 12.23
N GLU A 132 14.79 -20.02 12.70
CA GLU A 132 14.89 -18.60 12.41
C GLU A 132 16.13 -18.32 11.58
N GLN A 133 15.99 -17.49 10.58
CA GLN A 133 17.10 -17.02 9.77
C GLN A 133 17.02 -15.51 9.57
N ASN A 134 18.13 -14.83 9.83
CA ASN A 134 18.28 -13.40 9.62
C ASN A 134 19.24 -13.16 8.45
N SER A 135 18.96 -12.16 7.66
CA SER A 135 19.87 -11.69 6.61
C SER A 135 19.92 -10.16 6.59
N SER A 136 21.06 -9.63 6.24
CA SER A 136 21.26 -8.21 6.02
C SER A 136 22.14 -7.97 4.80
N GLY A 137 21.99 -6.83 4.19
CA GLY A 137 22.81 -6.37 3.07
C GLY A 137 23.02 -4.87 3.15
N SER A 138 24.17 -4.41 2.68
CA SER A 138 24.49 -3.00 2.57
C SER A 138 25.03 -2.71 1.18
N ASN A 139 24.71 -1.53 0.67
CA ASN A 139 25.08 -1.07 -0.68
C ASN A 139 24.59 -2.02 -1.81
N ASP A 140 23.40 -2.59 -1.62
CA ASP A 140 22.75 -3.42 -2.63
C ASP A 140 22.18 -2.58 -3.77
N GLY A 141 21.91 -3.22 -4.91
CA GLY A 141 21.29 -2.58 -6.06
C GLY A 141 19.77 -2.43 -5.97
N GLN A 142 19.14 -2.95 -4.91
CA GLN A 142 17.68 -2.98 -4.72
C GLN A 142 17.28 -3.29 -3.28
N GLY A 143 16.02 -2.96 -2.96
CA GLY A 143 15.31 -3.46 -1.76
C GLY A 143 14.75 -4.87 -1.97
N TYR A 144 14.52 -5.59 -0.91
CA TYR A 144 14.02 -6.97 -0.91
C TYR A 144 12.67 -7.06 -0.19
N PHE A 145 11.73 -7.83 -0.77
CA PHE A 145 10.54 -8.32 -0.04
C PHE A 145 10.87 -9.55 0.81
N SER A 146 12.04 -10.18 0.57
CA SER A 146 12.49 -11.35 1.29
C SER A 146 14.00 -11.33 1.47
N GLN A 147 14.61 -12.45 1.75
CA GLN A 147 16.05 -12.57 1.98
C GLN A 147 16.89 -12.35 0.71
N LYS A 148 18.06 -11.73 0.85
CA LYS A 148 19.05 -11.53 -0.22
C LYS A 148 19.54 -12.81 -0.90
N ASN A 149 19.62 -13.94 -0.17
CA ASN A 149 20.25 -15.18 -0.64
C ASN A 149 19.32 -16.41 -0.60
N GLY A 150 18.02 -16.23 -0.39
CA GLY A 150 17.05 -17.31 -0.34
C GLY A 150 16.10 -17.25 -1.53
N GLY A 151 16.43 -17.91 -2.61
CA GLY A 151 15.51 -18.03 -3.74
C GLY A 151 14.23 -18.73 -3.30
N ILE A 152 13.09 -18.06 -3.51
CA ILE A 152 11.79 -18.69 -3.38
C ILE A 152 11.51 -19.32 -4.72
N THR A 153 11.43 -20.63 -4.73
CA THR A 153 10.98 -21.37 -5.91
C THR A 153 9.58 -20.91 -6.28
N ALA A 154 9.24 -21.00 -7.55
CA ALA A 154 7.88 -20.83 -8.06
C ALA A 154 6.95 -21.86 -7.41
N SER A 155 6.61 -21.65 -6.14
CA SER A 155 5.74 -22.54 -5.37
C SER A 155 4.29 -22.29 -5.74
N GLU A 156 3.42 -23.22 -5.40
CA GLU A 156 2.00 -23.10 -5.71
C GLU A 156 1.32 -21.90 -5.03
N ILE A 157 1.85 -21.40 -3.92
CA ILE A 157 1.25 -20.30 -3.15
C ILE A 157 1.87 -18.95 -3.49
N GLY A 158 3.17 -18.87 -3.78
CA GLY A 158 3.86 -17.62 -4.09
C GLY A 158 4.02 -16.67 -2.89
N PHE A 159 4.29 -15.40 -3.18
CA PHE A 159 4.36 -14.34 -2.17
C PHE A 159 2.97 -13.79 -1.85
N ASN A 160 2.68 -13.64 -0.56
CA ASN A 160 1.48 -12.98 -0.06
C ASN A 160 1.86 -12.07 1.09
N GLY A 161 1.41 -10.84 1.09
CA GLY A 161 1.68 -9.90 2.18
C GLY A 161 1.53 -8.45 1.78
N VAL A 162 2.07 -7.58 2.62
CA VAL A 162 1.96 -6.14 2.44
C VAL A 162 3.32 -5.49 2.64
N MET A 163 3.75 -4.69 1.68
CA MET A 163 4.87 -3.77 1.78
C MET A 163 4.31 -2.40 2.15
N THR A 164 4.62 -1.89 3.33
CA THR A 164 4.26 -0.53 3.72
C THR A 164 5.42 0.41 3.44
N ILE A 165 5.13 1.52 2.80
CA ILE A 165 6.07 2.55 2.35
C ILE A 165 5.56 3.89 2.89
N PRO A 166 6.28 4.57 3.79
CA PRO A 166 5.94 5.94 4.19
C PRO A 166 5.95 6.85 2.96
N ARG A 167 5.15 7.93 3.00
CA ARG A 167 5.28 8.97 1.99
C ARG A 167 6.74 9.47 1.94
N PHE A 168 7.29 9.55 0.76
CA PHE A 168 8.61 10.14 0.56
C PHE A 168 8.50 11.66 0.60
N ALA A 169 8.54 12.24 1.79
CA ALA A 169 8.64 13.68 1.92
C ALA A 169 10.08 14.11 1.69
N ASP A 170 10.25 15.09 0.82
CA ASP A 170 11.49 15.84 0.51
C ASP A 170 12.81 15.24 0.99
N ALA A 171 13.57 14.66 0.05
CA ALA A 171 15.02 14.38 0.15
C ALA A 171 15.51 13.46 1.27
N ILE A 172 14.64 12.72 1.96
CA ILE A 172 15.03 11.82 3.04
C ILE A 172 14.82 10.37 2.58
N ASN A 173 15.73 9.51 2.99
CA ASN A 173 15.85 8.10 2.69
C ASN A 173 14.53 7.38 2.39
N ALA A 174 14.35 6.94 1.14
CA ALA A 174 13.25 6.06 0.79
C ALA A 174 13.37 4.75 1.56
N CYS A 175 12.30 4.28 2.16
CA CYS A 175 12.28 3.04 2.92
C CYS A 175 10.93 2.33 2.82
N GLY A 176 10.92 1.05 3.18
CA GLY A 176 9.70 0.27 3.28
C GLY A 176 9.92 -1.00 4.09
N TRP A 177 8.84 -1.56 4.60
CA TRP A 177 8.88 -2.85 5.30
C TRP A 177 7.78 -3.76 4.79
N PHE A 178 8.12 -5.03 4.63
CA PHE A 178 7.23 -6.09 4.20
C PHE A 178 6.92 -7.02 5.37
N ASP A 179 5.66 -7.35 5.55
CA ASP A 179 5.18 -8.45 6.41
C ASP A 179 4.34 -9.38 5.56
N GLY A 180 4.73 -10.64 5.49
CA GLY A 180 4.05 -11.57 4.62
C GLY A 180 4.46 -13.01 4.80
N ILE A 181 3.95 -13.83 3.91
CA ILE A 181 4.23 -15.25 3.83
C ILE A 181 4.80 -15.53 2.44
N ALA A 182 5.84 -16.34 2.42
CA ALA A 182 6.34 -16.91 1.18
C ALA A 182 6.46 -18.42 1.34
N GLU A 183 6.34 -19.13 0.25
CA GLU A 183 6.53 -20.57 0.18
C GLU A 183 7.64 -20.93 -0.80
N ASN A 184 8.49 -21.85 -0.39
CA ASN A 184 9.26 -22.65 -1.31
C ASN A 184 8.66 -24.07 -1.36
N ALA A 185 9.08 -24.89 -2.32
CA ALA A 185 8.47 -26.20 -2.66
C ALA A 185 8.18 -27.13 -1.46
N ASN A 186 8.72 -26.86 -0.26
CA ASN A 186 8.59 -27.75 0.90
C ASN A 186 8.31 -27.05 2.22
N LEU A 187 8.39 -25.73 2.30
CA LEU A 187 8.29 -24.99 3.57
C LEU A 187 7.61 -23.64 3.37
N SER A 188 6.58 -23.39 4.15
CA SER A 188 6.02 -22.04 4.33
C SER A 188 6.83 -21.30 5.38
N PHE A 189 7.03 -20.01 5.19
CA PHE A 189 7.68 -19.16 6.18
C PHE A 189 7.11 -17.75 6.20
N ARG A 190 7.03 -17.20 7.39
CA ARG A 190 6.74 -15.78 7.55
C ARG A 190 8.00 -14.97 7.31
N VAL A 191 7.85 -13.90 6.55
CA VAL A 191 8.91 -12.93 6.27
C VAL A 191 8.55 -11.61 6.89
N ILE A 192 9.49 -11.02 7.61
CA ILE A 192 9.50 -9.61 7.97
C ILE A 192 10.76 -9.04 7.36
N ALA A 193 10.61 -8.18 6.37
CA ALA A 193 11.75 -7.59 5.67
C ALA A 193 11.62 -6.07 5.66
N GLY A 194 12.75 -5.39 5.69
CA GLY A 194 12.84 -3.94 5.55
C GLY A 194 13.95 -3.56 4.59
N TRP A 195 13.76 -2.48 3.88
CA TRP A 195 14.78 -1.86 3.06
C TRP A 195 14.80 -0.36 3.31
N MET A 196 15.95 0.22 3.13
CA MET A 196 16.18 1.65 3.16
C MET A 196 17.20 1.99 2.08
N HIS A 197 16.98 3.04 1.34
CA HIS A 197 18.01 3.61 0.48
C HIS A 197 18.78 4.65 1.27
N ASP A 198 20.10 4.45 1.38
CA ASP A 198 21.01 5.32 2.11
C ASP A 198 21.81 6.13 1.09
N GLY A 199 21.36 7.27 0.77
CA GLY A 199 22.14 8.11 -0.11
C GLY A 199 21.39 9.28 -0.70
N ALA A 200 22.13 10.17 -1.19
CA ALA A 200 21.94 11.39 -1.93
C ALA A 200 20.51 11.91 -2.15
N SER A 201 20.42 13.20 -2.15
CA SER A 201 19.25 14.00 -2.50
C SER A 201 18.52 13.44 -3.71
N TYR A 202 17.36 12.88 -3.52
CA TYR A 202 16.43 12.62 -4.59
C TYR A 202 15.89 13.95 -5.11
N THR A 203 15.68 14.02 -6.40
CA THR A 203 15.13 15.23 -7.02
C THR A 203 13.62 15.13 -7.17
N ASP A 204 13.10 13.92 -7.41
CA ASP A 204 11.68 13.70 -7.65
C ASP A 204 11.33 12.20 -7.59
N ILE A 205 11.07 11.68 -6.38
CA ILE A 205 10.66 10.27 -6.24
C ILE A 205 9.24 10.10 -6.76
N GLN A 206 9.12 9.64 -7.99
CA GLN A 206 7.84 9.42 -8.64
C GLN A 206 7.21 8.08 -8.25
N GLY A 207 8.03 7.06 -7.94
CA GLY A 207 7.45 5.76 -7.73
C GLY A 207 8.43 4.67 -7.34
N VAL A 208 7.94 3.44 -7.48
CA VAL A 208 8.73 2.24 -7.24
C VAL A 208 8.47 1.20 -8.34
N ARG A 209 9.50 0.42 -8.66
CA ARG A 209 9.44 -0.76 -9.51
C ARG A 209 9.48 -2.01 -8.68
N VAL A 210 8.52 -2.91 -8.88
CA VAL A 210 8.49 -4.26 -8.33
C VAL A 210 8.87 -5.24 -9.44
N PHE A 211 9.82 -6.16 -9.18
CA PHE A 211 10.32 -7.09 -10.18
C PHE A 211 10.86 -8.37 -9.54
N SER A 212 11.08 -9.40 -10.36
CA SER A 212 11.78 -10.61 -9.95
C SER A 212 13.28 -10.45 -10.14
N GLY A 213 14.10 -11.00 -9.25
CA GLY A 213 15.54 -10.98 -9.37
C GLY A 213 16.08 -11.73 -10.61
N SER A 214 15.32 -12.71 -11.11
CA SER A 214 15.50 -13.32 -12.43
C SER A 214 14.16 -13.86 -12.92
N GLY A 215 14.02 -14.00 -14.24
CA GLY A 215 12.74 -14.35 -14.85
C GLY A 215 11.70 -13.23 -14.75
N ASN A 216 10.44 -13.60 -14.92
CA ASN A 216 9.32 -12.68 -15.00
C ASN A 216 8.40 -12.85 -13.78
N LEU A 217 7.56 -11.84 -13.52
CA LEU A 217 6.41 -11.93 -12.62
C LEU A 217 5.32 -12.75 -13.35
N ALA A 218 5.28 -14.06 -13.06
CA ALA A 218 4.54 -15.04 -13.87
C ALA A 218 3.02 -14.97 -13.64
N SER A 219 2.59 -14.77 -12.40
CA SER A 219 1.18 -14.70 -12.03
C SER A 219 0.98 -14.05 -10.66
N GLY A 220 -0.27 -13.75 -10.31
CA GLY A 220 -0.69 -13.10 -9.07
C GLY A 220 -1.19 -11.68 -9.30
N ASN A 221 -1.37 -10.94 -8.22
CA ASN A 221 -1.80 -9.54 -8.29
C ASN A 221 -0.89 -8.67 -7.42
N LEU A 222 -0.68 -7.46 -7.89
CA LEU A 222 -0.09 -6.37 -7.12
C LEU A 222 -1.09 -5.21 -7.07
N LYS A 223 -1.33 -4.67 -5.89
CA LYS A 223 -2.20 -3.50 -5.70
C LYS A 223 -1.44 -2.43 -4.95
N LEU A 224 -1.59 -1.19 -5.38
CA LEU A 224 -1.13 -0.03 -4.64
C LEU A 224 -2.31 0.60 -3.91
N LEU A 225 -2.16 0.78 -2.62
CA LEU A 225 -3.11 1.51 -1.77
C LEU A 225 -2.44 2.77 -1.23
N GLY A 226 -3.22 3.86 -1.11
CA GLY A 226 -2.82 5.08 -0.43
C GLY A 226 -3.59 5.26 0.86
N LEU A 227 -2.91 5.63 1.94
CA LEU A 227 -3.52 6.03 3.21
C LEU A 227 -3.74 7.53 3.20
N ALA A 228 -5.00 7.99 3.17
CA ALA A 228 -5.31 9.42 3.18
C ALA A 228 -4.63 10.15 4.35
N ALA A 229 -4.09 11.35 4.08
CA ALA A 229 -3.37 12.18 5.04
C ALA A 229 -4.29 12.87 6.04
#